data_d67d45ccd42ab2df54a2cd9f36e2b8ac
#
_entry.id   d67d45ccd42ab2df54a2cd9f36e2b8ac
#
_cell.length_a   1.000
_cell.length_b   1.000
_cell.length_c   1.000
_cell.angle_alpha   90.00
_cell.angle_beta   90.00
_cell.angle_gamma   90.00
#
_symmetry.space_group_name_H-M   'P 1'
#
loop_
_entity.id
_entity.type
_entity.pdbx_description
1 polymer ?
#
loop_
_entity_poly.entity_id
_entity_poly.type
_entity_poly.pdbx_seq_one_letter_code
_entity_poly.pdbx_strand_id
1 'polypeptide(L)'
;RSIYDIYCRRCKHNGAMDFDDLLLQINILFRDCPDVLARYQERFKYILVDEYQDTNYAQYIIIRRLAQYNPNVCVVGDDAQSIYSFRGANVENILNFKRDFPMAQVFKLEQNYRSTQTIVNAANSLIERNSNRLDKECFSAGEVGEKIRVVKSYTDREEAELMADDLRQTVLEGGDEWSEAAVLYRTNAQSLVVEEAMRRRGIPYRIYKGNSFYDHKEIKDVLAYIRLVINPLDDEAFRRIVNYPARGIGEATVTKIAALAASEGKSMWEAVDTLLAQPEIDPANRLIAKKVGDFVQLIRELSLARTEKNLYELGLEIATRSGIIGVYRMSPSPESTSALDNIEELLNTMQLFKEQRDAQLRNGELDEGEGEATIDEWLQNVMLLTDMDKDDPDDRNKVTLMTVHAAKGLEFKYVYIVGMEDDLFPSQRAVESMEG
;
A
#
# COMPACT_ATOMS: atom_id res chain seq x y z
N ARG A 1 22.59 -13.36 -8.67
CA ARG A 1 23.32 -14.34 -7.78
C ARG A 1 24.42 -13.63 -6.99
N SER A 2 25.32 -12.88 -7.60
CA SER A 2 26.41 -12.17 -6.92
C SER A 2 25.93 -11.11 -5.91
N ILE A 3 24.83 -10.40 -6.18
CA ILE A 3 24.26 -9.42 -5.25
C ILE A 3 23.72 -10.11 -4.00
N TYR A 4 23.01 -11.22 -4.16
CA TYR A 4 22.48 -12.02 -3.06
C TYR A 4 23.62 -12.58 -2.18
N ASP A 5 24.71 -13.10 -2.79
CA ASP A 5 25.88 -13.60 -2.07
C ASP A 5 26.58 -12.49 -1.25
N ILE A 6 26.60 -11.25 -1.76
CA ILE A 6 27.12 -10.09 -1.03
C ILE A 6 26.19 -9.72 0.13
N TYR A 7 24.90 -9.71 -0.10
CA TYR A 7 23.87 -9.44 0.91
C TYR A 7 23.99 -10.43 2.08
N CYS A 8 23.95 -11.74 1.81
CA CYS A 8 24.07 -12.76 2.83
C CYS A 8 25.37 -12.67 3.63
N ARG A 9 26.51 -12.36 2.95
CA ARG A 9 27.79 -12.14 3.63
C ARG A 9 27.76 -10.94 4.55
N ARG A 10 27.12 -9.84 4.16
CA ARG A 10 26.96 -8.64 4.99
C ARG A 10 26.08 -8.91 6.20
N CYS A 11 24.93 -9.58 6.03
CA CYS A 11 24.08 -9.99 7.15
C CYS A 11 24.86 -10.83 8.14
N LYS A 12 25.56 -11.85 7.67
CA LYS A 12 26.39 -12.72 8.52
C LYS A 12 27.53 -11.96 9.23
N HIS A 13 28.21 -11.04 8.53
CA HIS A 13 29.27 -10.21 9.11
C HIS A 13 28.74 -9.32 10.25
N ASN A 14 27.54 -8.79 10.09
CA ASN A 14 26.90 -7.90 11.06
C ASN A 14 26.13 -8.67 12.17
N GLY A 15 26.16 -10.00 12.17
CA GLY A 15 25.39 -10.81 13.12
C GLY A 15 23.87 -10.61 12.98
N ALA A 16 23.39 -10.26 11.79
CA ALA A 16 22.00 -9.99 11.49
C ALA A 16 21.40 -11.08 10.61
N MET A 17 20.09 -11.27 10.75
CA MET A 17 19.26 -12.16 9.93
C MET A 17 18.02 -11.40 9.47
N ASP A 18 17.58 -11.62 8.23
CA ASP A 18 16.27 -11.19 7.79
C ASP A 18 15.18 -12.21 8.17
N PHE A 19 13.91 -11.92 7.85
CA PHE A 19 12.81 -12.82 8.22
C PHE A 19 12.89 -14.18 7.51
N ASP A 20 13.36 -14.24 6.29
CA ASP A 20 13.54 -15.50 5.55
C ASP A 20 14.71 -16.31 6.13
N ASP A 21 15.78 -15.63 6.55
CA ASP A 21 16.90 -16.26 7.24
C ASP A 21 16.46 -16.95 8.54
N LEU A 22 15.51 -16.39 9.31
CA LEU A 22 15.01 -17.02 10.53
C LEU A 22 14.41 -18.40 10.24
N LEU A 23 13.60 -18.49 9.18
CA LEU A 23 12.99 -19.78 8.78
C LEU A 23 14.03 -20.73 8.15
N LEU A 24 14.92 -20.21 7.35
CA LEU A 24 15.98 -20.99 6.70
C LEU A 24 16.96 -21.56 7.73
N GLN A 25 17.47 -20.72 8.62
CA GLN A 25 18.49 -21.12 9.58
C GLN A 25 17.95 -22.14 10.61
N ILE A 26 16.69 -22.02 11.05
CA ILE A 26 16.09 -23.01 11.93
C ILE A 26 15.93 -24.37 11.21
N ASN A 27 15.59 -24.38 9.93
CA ASN A 27 15.53 -25.61 9.14
C ASN A 27 16.91 -26.24 8.95
N ILE A 28 17.96 -25.45 8.71
CA ILE A 28 19.34 -25.92 8.66
C ILE A 28 19.78 -26.48 10.01
N LEU A 29 19.53 -25.74 11.11
CA LEU A 29 19.86 -26.15 12.46
C LEU A 29 19.24 -27.52 12.80
N PHE A 30 17.95 -27.69 12.54
CA PHE A 30 17.27 -28.97 12.82
C PHE A 30 17.70 -30.11 11.90
N ARG A 31 18.26 -29.81 10.73
CA ARG A 31 18.84 -30.82 9.83
C ARG A 31 20.22 -31.25 10.27
N ASP A 32 21.08 -30.30 10.63
CA ASP A 32 22.50 -30.50 10.81
C ASP A 32 22.90 -30.78 12.29
N CYS A 33 22.01 -30.41 13.24
CA CYS A 33 22.23 -30.61 14.70
C CYS A 33 21.07 -31.41 15.33
N PRO A 34 21.06 -32.75 15.17
CA PRO A 34 19.96 -33.59 15.69
C PRO A 34 19.79 -33.52 17.22
N ASP A 35 20.85 -33.29 17.97
CA ASP A 35 20.84 -33.07 19.40
C ASP A 35 20.04 -31.81 19.79
N VAL A 36 20.17 -30.74 19.02
CA VAL A 36 19.38 -29.51 19.21
C VAL A 36 17.91 -29.79 18.91
N LEU A 37 17.60 -30.49 17.81
CA LEU A 37 16.23 -30.88 17.49
C LEU A 37 15.62 -31.73 18.60
N ALA A 38 16.33 -32.77 19.09
CA ALA A 38 15.87 -33.66 20.16
C ALA A 38 15.55 -32.86 21.43
N ARG A 39 16.40 -31.91 21.80
CA ARG A 39 16.16 -31.02 22.95
C ARG A 39 14.85 -30.23 22.84
N TYR A 40 14.52 -29.69 21.65
CA TYR A 40 13.27 -29.00 21.47
C TYR A 40 12.07 -29.93 21.38
N GLN A 41 12.21 -31.13 20.81
CA GLN A 41 11.19 -32.17 20.82
C GLN A 41 10.83 -32.62 22.22
N GLU A 42 11.82 -32.76 23.12
CA GLU A 42 11.60 -33.07 24.53
C GLU A 42 10.95 -31.90 25.28
N ARG A 43 11.32 -30.65 24.94
CA ARG A 43 10.80 -29.44 25.59
C ARG A 43 9.35 -29.19 25.24
N PHE A 44 8.98 -29.29 23.96
CA PHE A 44 7.63 -29.01 23.47
C PHE A 44 6.77 -30.26 23.52
N LYS A 45 5.98 -30.37 24.58
CA LYS A 45 5.05 -31.52 24.78
C LYS A 45 3.78 -31.36 23.95
N TYR A 46 3.40 -30.15 23.63
CA TYR A 46 2.25 -29.75 22.82
C TYR A 46 2.68 -28.68 21.83
N ILE A 47 2.21 -28.80 20.60
CA ILE A 47 2.43 -27.81 19.51
C ILE A 47 1.06 -27.38 19.06
N LEU A 48 0.76 -26.08 19.22
CA LEU A 48 -0.49 -25.48 18.78
C LEU A 48 -0.15 -24.47 17.70
N VAL A 49 -0.82 -24.56 16.55
CA VAL A 49 -0.61 -23.68 15.41
C VAL A 49 -1.94 -23.10 14.98
N ASP A 50 -2.03 -21.79 15.02
CA ASP A 50 -3.19 -21.06 14.52
C ASP A 50 -2.96 -20.61 13.07
N GLU A 51 -4.04 -20.29 12.36
CA GLU A 51 -4.02 -19.86 10.94
C GLU A 51 -3.18 -20.80 10.06
N TYR A 52 -3.33 -22.12 10.25
CA TYR A 52 -2.46 -23.12 9.63
C TYR A 52 -2.50 -23.10 8.09
N GLN A 53 -3.59 -22.65 7.48
CA GLN A 53 -3.75 -22.46 6.02
C GLN A 53 -2.80 -21.42 5.44
N ASP A 54 -2.25 -20.52 6.26
CA ASP A 54 -1.31 -19.48 5.84
C ASP A 54 0.17 -19.87 6.01
N THR A 55 0.43 -21.08 6.45
CA THR A 55 1.81 -21.56 6.62
C THR A 55 2.50 -21.81 5.28
N ASN A 56 3.74 -21.34 5.15
CA ASN A 56 4.59 -21.68 4.01
C ASN A 56 5.31 -23.03 4.22
N TYR A 57 5.98 -23.53 3.19
CA TYR A 57 6.67 -24.81 3.22
C TYR A 57 7.78 -24.89 4.30
N ALA A 58 8.53 -23.81 4.54
CA ALA A 58 9.58 -23.79 5.56
C ALA A 58 9.00 -23.92 6.97
N GLN A 59 7.89 -23.23 7.26
CA GLN A 59 7.16 -23.34 8.53
C GLN A 59 6.57 -24.74 8.72
N TYR A 60 5.97 -25.30 7.66
CA TYR A 60 5.45 -26.66 7.67
C TYR A 60 6.52 -27.69 8.02
N ILE A 61 7.74 -27.61 7.44
CA ILE A 61 8.85 -28.54 7.76
C ILE A 61 9.30 -28.38 9.20
N ILE A 62 9.35 -27.17 9.75
CA ILE A 62 9.69 -26.93 11.18
C ILE A 62 8.70 -27.67 12.08
N ILE A 63 7.39 -27.47 11.83
CA ILE A 63 6.33 -28.11 12.63
C ILE A 63 6.44 -29.64 12.55
N ARG A 64 6.61 -30.19 11.34
CA ARG A 64 6.75 -31.65 11.15
C ARG A 64 7.96 -32.23 11.90
N ARG A 65 9.11 -31.56 11.85
CA ARG A 65 10.32 -32.02 12.55
C ARG A 65 10.13 -32.00 14.07
N LEU A 66 9.55 -30.93 14.60
CA LEU A 66 9.28 -30.83 16.04
C LEU A 66 8.29 -31.92 16.51
N ALA A 67 7.27 -32.19 15.69
CA ALA A 67 6.23 -33.17 16.00
C ALA A 67 6.66 -34.65 15.80
N GLN A 68 7.82 -34.90 15.21
CA GLN A 68 8.24 -36.25 14.82
C GLN A 68 8.39 -37.21 15.99
N TYR A 69 8.84 -36.74 17.15
CA TYR A 69 9.02 -37.54 18.38
C TYR A 69 7.74 -37.61 19.22
N ASN A 70 7.04 -36.48 19.32
CA ASN A 70 5.81 -36.35 20.08
C ASN A 70 4.74 -35.68 19.22
N PRO A 71 3.82 -36.47 18.61
CA PRO A 71 2.87 -35.97 17.64
C PRO A 71 1.67 -35.24 18.27
N ASN A 72 1.81 -34.66 19.45
CA ASN A 72 0.77 -33.84 20.07
C ASN A 72 0.69 -32.48 19.41
N VAL A 73 0.15 -32.46 18.20
CA VAL A 73 -0.04 -31.25 17.39
C VAL A 73 -1.52 -30.96 17.29
N CYS A 74 -1.89 -29.71 17.56
CA CYS A 74 -3.21 -29.16 17.28
C CYS A 74 -3.05 -28.00 16.31
N VAL A 75 -3.73 -28.07 15.16
CA VAL A 75 -3.77 -26.98 14.21
C VAL A 75 -5.19 -26.44 14.12
N VAL A 76 -5.30 -25.13 14.02
CA VAL A 76 -6.56 -24.43 13.78
C VAL A 76 -6.40 -23.64 12.49
N GLY A 77 -7.44 -23.61 11.66
CA GLY A 77 -7.42 -22.86 10.42
C GLY A 77 -8.70 -23.02 9.64
N ASP A 78 -8.80 -22.21 8.61
CA ASP A 78 -9.91 -22.17 7.67
C ASP A 78 -9.35 -22.09 6.24
N ASP A 79 -9.48 -23.17 5.48
CA ASP A 79 -9.03 -23.26 4.08
C ASP A 79 -9.66 -22.18 3.19
N ALA A 80 -10.89 -21.76 3.47
CA ALA A 80 -11.57 -20.67 2.78
C ALA A 80 -10.93 -19.30 3.00
N GLN A 81 -10.13 -19.15 4.07
CA GLN A 81 -9.40 -17.92 4.40
C GLN A 81 -7.93 -17.95 3.98
N SER A 82 -7.50 -18.89 3.14
CA SER A 82 -6.14 -18.95 2.59
C SER A 82 -5.95 -17.92 1.48
N ILE A 83 -5.62 -16.68 1.83
CA ILE A 83 -5.49 -15.54 0.92
C ILE A 83 -4.05 -15.00 0.79
N TYR A 84 -3.04 -15.72 1.32
CA TYR A 84 -1.63 -15.31 1.32
C TYR A 84 -0.73 -16.20 0.43
N SER A 85 -1.28 -16.84 -0.60
CA SER A 85 -0.50 -17.65 -1.55
C SER A 85 0.62 -16.85 -2.22
N PHE A 86 0.40 -15.56 -2.52
CA PHE A 86 1.40 -14.64 -3.07
C PHE A 86 2.60 -14.37 -2.13
N ARG A 87 2.47 -14.74 -0.84
CA ARG A 87 3.56 -14.73 0.17
C ARG A 87 4.12 -16.12 0.44
N GLY A 88 3.77 -17.11 -0.38
CA GLY A 88 4.23 -18.49 -0.23
C GLY A 88 3.42 -19.35 0.73
N ALA A 89 2.25 -18.89 1.20
CA ALA A 89 1.32 -19.75 1.93
C ALA A 89 0.84 -20.89 1.02
N ASN A 90 0.68 -22.06 1.62
CA ASN A 90 0.25 -23.26 0.89
C ASN A 90 -0.94 -23.92 1.59
N VAL A 91 -2.13 -23.75 1.02
CA VAL A 91 -3.38 -24.34 1.54
C VAL A 91 -3.33 -25.87 1.62
N GLU A 92 -2.51 -26.52 0.79
CA GLU A 92 -2.30 -27.96 0.85
C GLU A 92 -1.79 -28.45 2.21
N ASN A 93 -1.15 -27.59 2.99
CA ASN A 93 -0.69 -27.95 4.33
C ASN A 93 -1.87 -28.32 5.25
N ILE A 94 -2.97 -27.56 5.20
CA ILE A 94 -4.17 -27.86 6.00
C ILE A 94 -5.00 -28.96 5.36
N LEU A 95 -5.18 -28.96 4.04
CA LEU A 95 -5.97 -29.96 3.32
C LEU A 95 -5.38 -31.37 3.49
N ASN A 96 -4.06 -31.48 3.51
CA ASN A 96 -3.34 -32.75 3.65
C ASN A 96 -2.93 -33.07 5.08
N PHE A 97 -3.33 -32.33 6.10
CA PHE A 97 -2.90 -32.51 7.48
C PHE A 97 -3.13 -33.93 7.99
N LYS A 98 -4.29 -34.52 7.69
CA LYS A 98 -4.63 -35.90 8.10
C LYS A 98 -3.77 -36.97 7.41
N ARG A 99 -3.22 -36.68 6.23
CA ARG A 99 -2.25 -37.57 5.55
C ARG A 99 -0.91 -37.57 6.30
N ASP A 100 -0.49 -36.40 6.78
CA ASP A 100 0.77 -36.22 7.50
C ASP A 100 0.69 -36.69 8.96
N PHE A 101 -0.49 -36.57 9.58
CA PHE A 101 -0.82 -37.02 10.93
C PHE A 101 -2.04 -37.97 10.91
N PRO A 102 -1.87 -39.27 10.55
CA PRO A 102 -2.99 -40.19 10.35
C PRO A 102 -3.88 -40.41 11.55
N MET A 103 -3.35 -40.21 12.76
CA MET A 103 -4.09 -40.35 14.01
C MET A 103 -4.83 -39.07 14.43
N ALA A 104 -4.71 -37.98 13.63
CA ALA A 104 -5.38 -36.71 13.94
C ALA A 104 -6.90 -36.85 13.85
N GLN A 105 -7.58 -36.26 14.82
CA GLN A 105 -9.03 -36.10 14.83
C GLN A 105 -9.35 -34.71 14.28
N VAL A 106 -10.38 -34.63 13.44
CA VAL A 106 -10.85 -33.39 12.85
C VAL A 106 -12.15 -32.99 13.53
N PHE A 107 -12.16 -31.75 14.03
CA PHE A 107 -13.34 -31.13 14.63
C PHE A 107 -13.73 -29.94 13.75
N LYS A 108 -14.99 -29.89 13.33
CA LYS A 108 -15.52 -28.76 12.56
C LYS A 108 -16.17 -27.76 13.51
N LEU A 109 -15.75 -26.50 13.43
CA LEU A 109 -16.33 -25.39 14.17
C LEU A 109 -17.26 -24.65 13.20
N GLU A 110 -18.49 -25.13 13.05
CA GLU A 110 -19.43 -24.65 12.03
C GLU A 110 -20.32 -23.51 12.55
N GLN A 111 -20.47 -23.37 13.86
CA GLN A 111 -21.28 -22.27 14.42
C GLN A 111 -20.51 -20.95 14.38
N ASN A 112 -21.06 -19.98 13.64
CA ASN A 112 -20.57 -18.61 13.57
C ASN A 112 -21.30 -17.75 14.62
N TYR A 113 -20.51 -17.01 15.41
CA TYR A 113 -21.01 -16.12 16.48
C TYR A 113 -20.84 -14.64 16.14
N ARG A 114 -20.15 -14.32 15.04
CA ARG A 114 -19.79 -12.96 14.63
C ARG A 114 -20.90 -12.31 13.81
N SER A 115 -21.43 -13.03 12.82
CA SER A 115 -22.26 -12.48 11.77
C SER A 115 -23.70 -12.97 11.84
N THR A 116 -24.63 -12.19 11.28
CA THR A 116 -26.01 -12.55 11.09
C THR A 116 -26.18 -13.72 10.11
N GLN A 117 -27.34 -14.39 10.14
CA GLN A 117 -27.61 -15.52 9.24
C GLN A 117 -27.52 -15.12 7.76
N THR A 118 -27.99 -13.94 7.39
CA THR A 118 -27.92 -13.43 6.01
C THR A 118 -26.47 -13.37 5.50
N ILE A 119 -25.54 -12.87 6.30
CA ILE A 119 -24.13 -12.77 5.94
C ILE A 119 -23.50 -14.16 5.83
N VAL A 120 -23.74 -15.04 6.81
CA VAL A 120 -23.19 -16.40 6.82
C VAL A 120 -23.70 -17.21 5.62
N ASN A 121 -24.98 -17.12 5.29
CA ASN A 121 -25.56 -17.81 4.14
C ASN A 121 -24.98 -17.30 2.81
N ALA A 122 -24.75 -16.01 2.68
CA ALA A 122 -24.09 -15.43 1.49
C ALA A 122 -22.65 -15.91 1.36
N ALA A 123 -21.89 -15.97 2.46
CA ALA A 123 -20.53 -16.48 2.48
C ALA A 123 -20.46 -17.98 2.11
N ASN A 124 -21.37 -18.80 2.64
CA ASN A 124 -21.48 -20.20 2.26
C ASN A 124 -21.75 -20.36 0.75
N SER A 125 -22.71 -19.62 0.22
CA SER A 125 -23.04 -19.66 -1.22
C SER A 125 -21.87 -19.25 -2.12
N LEU A 126 -21.02 -18.32 -1.66
CA LEU A 126 -19.80 -17.95 -2.37
C LEU A 126 -18.76 -19.07 -2.35
N ILE A 127 -18.47 -19.62 -1.16
CA ILE A 127 -17.40 -20.60 -0.98
C ILE A 127 -17.74 -21.98 -1.55
N GLU A 128 -19.02 -22.31 -1.69
CA GLU A 128 -19.47 -23.55 -2.34
C GLU A 128 -18.96 -23.73 -3.77
N ARG A 129 -18.62 -22.63 -4.44
CA ARG A 129 -18.06 -22.65 -5.80
C ARG A 129 -16.59 -23.10 -5.85
N ASN A 130 -15.89 -23.13 -4.72
CA ASN A 130 -14.53 -23.64 -4.65
C ASN A 130 -14.55 -25.17 -4.64
N SER A 131 -13.86 -25.78 -5.60
CA SER A 131 -13.78 -27.24 -5.76
C SER A 131 -12.83 -27.92 -4.78
N ASN A 132 -11.74 -27.24 -4.39
CA ASN A 132 -10.71 -27.77 -3.49
C ASN A 132 -10.87 -27.17 -2.10
N ARG A 133 -11.77 -27.76 -1.28
CA ARG A 133 -12.07 -27.26 0.06
C ARG A 133 -12.37 -28.39 1.02
N LEU A 134 -12.26 -28.13 2.33
CA LEU A 134 -12.80 -29.00 3.37
C LEU A 134 -14.33 -28.84 3.39
N ASP A 135 -15.02 -29.97 3.41
CA ASP A 135 -16.48 -29.98 3.51
C ASP A 135 -16.92 -29.45 4.88
N LYS A 136 -17.52 -28.27 4.90
CA LYS A 136 -18.10 -27.62 6.08
C LYS A 136 -19.22 -26.67 5.64
N GLU A 137 -20.20 -26.49 6.54
CA GLU A 137 -21.30 -25.53 6.35
C GLU A 137 -21.42 -24.68 7.61
N CYS A 138 -21.04 -23.42 7.50
CA CYS A 138 -21.16 -22.51 8.63
C CYS A 138 -22.60 -22.08 8.83
N PHE A 139 -23.05 -21.96 10.08
CA PHE A 139 -24.39 -21.46 10.41
C PHE A 139 -24.32 -20.45 11.56
N SER A 140 -25.26 -19.51 11.59
CA SER A 140 -25.43 -18.59 12.71
C SER A 140 -26.72 -18.93 13.45
N ALA A 141 -26.63 -19.05 14.77
CA ALA A 141 -27.80 -19.17 15.65
C ALA A 141 -28.33 -17.79 16.10
N GLY A 142 -27.70 -16.71 15.65
CA GLY A 142 -28.11 -15.34 15.92
C GLY A 142 -29.34 -14.91 15.10
N GLU A 143 -29.56 -13.62 15.04
CA GLU A 143 -30.65 -13.03 14.26
C GLU A 143 -30.44 -13.21 12.73
N VAL A 144 -31.53 -13.11 11.99
CA VAL A 144 -31.49 -13.15 10.51
C VAL A 144 -30.65 -11.98 9.97
N GLY A 145 -30.81 -10.81 10.56
CA GLY A 145 -30.12 -9.58 10.16
C GLY A 145 -30.71 -8.97 8.89
N GLU A 146 -30.16 -7.84 8.50
CA GLU A 146 -30.54 -7.14 7.28
C GLU A 146 -30.02 -7.82 6.03
N LYS A 147 -30.63 -7.50 4.89
CA LYS A 147 -30.15 -7.99 3.58
C LYS A 147 -28.89 -7.23 3.17
N ILE A 148 -27.96 -7.95 2.53
CA ILE A 148 -26.81 -7.34 1.88
C ILE A 148 -27.34 -6.42 0.76
N ARG A 149 -26.91 -5.16 0.79
CA ARG A 149 -27.27 -4.15 -0.23
C ARG A 149 -26.21 -4.12 -1.31
N VAL A 150 -26.63 -4.16 -2.56
CA VAL A 150 -25.76 -4.00 -3.73
C VAL A 150 -26.17 -2.71 -4.43
N VAL A 151 -25.25 -1.75 -4.48
CA VAL A 151 -25.44 -0.45 -5.11
C VAL A 151 -24.59 -0.42 -6.38
N LYS A 152 -25.17 0.03 -7.49
CA LYS A 152 -24.47 0.21 -8.77
C LYS A 152 -24.22 1.69 -8.98
N SER A 153 -23.00 2.02 -9.37
CA SER A 153 -22.56 3.34 -9.78
C SER A 153 -22.00 3.32 -11.19
N TYR A 154 -21.83 4.47 -11.80
CA TYR A 154 -21.24 4.62 -13.14
C TYR A 154 -19.75 4.98 -13.08
N THR A 155 -19.28 5.51 -11.94
CA THR A 155 -17.90 5.88 -11.70
C THR A 155 -17.49 5.53 -10.27
N ASP A 156 -16.19 5.33 -10.03
CA ASP A 156 -15.58 5.15 -8.72
C ASP A 156 -15.91 6.30 -7.75
N ARG A 157 -15.95 7.54 -8.29
CA ARG A 157 -16.32 8.73 -7.52
C ARG A 157 -17.77 8.71 -7.07
N GLU A 158 -18.70 8.37 -7.96
CA GLU A 158 -20.12 8.21 -7.62
C GLU A 158 -20.29 7.10 -6.58
N GLU A 159 -19.56 5.98 -6.73
CA GLU A 159 -19.53 4.89 -5.75
C GLU A 159 -19.11 5.40 -4.37
N ALA A 160 -17.97 6.10 -4.30
CA ALA A 160 -17.45 6.62 -3.05
C ALA A 160 -18.39 7.64 -2.39
N GLU A 161 -19.03 8.50 -3.19
CA GLU A 161 -20.00 9.47 -2.70
C GLU A 161 -21.26 8.81 -2.15
N LEU A 162 -21.85 7.86 -2.88
CA LEU A 162 -23.03 7.08 -2.42
C LEU A 162 -22.71 6.27 -1.16
N MET A 163 -21.54 5.64 -1.12
CA MET A 163 -21.07 4.89 0.04
C MET A 163 -20.91 5.80 1.26
N ALA A 164 -20.27 6.97 1.12
CA ALA A 164 -20.05 7.88 2.23
C ALA A 164 -21.35 8.51 2.76
N ASP A 165 -22.33 8.79 1.88
CA ASP A 165 -23.64 9.26 2.28
C ASP A 165 -24.41 8.20 3.07
N ASP A 166 -24.43 6.97 2.56
CA ASP A 166 -25.11 5.84 3.22
C ASP A 166 -24.43 5.51 4.57
N LEU A 167 -23.09 5.47 4.62
CA LEU A 167 -22.35 5.22 5.85
C LEU A 167 -22.65 6.30 6.90
N ARG A 168 -22.62 7.58 6.51
CA ARG A 168 -22.94 8.67 7.42
C ARG A 168 -24.33 8.56 7.99
N GLN A 169 -25.32 8.28 7.13
CA GLN A 169 -26.71 8.11 7.56
C GLN A 169 -26.82 6.91 8.50
N THR A 170 -26.26 5.76 8.15
CA THR A 170 -26.37 4.50 8.92
C THR A 170 -25.75 4.64 10.32
N VAL A 171 -24.56 5.24 10.44
CA VAL A 171 -23.89 5.40 11.73
C VAL A 171 -24.63 6.42 12.61
N LEU A 172 -25.07 7.55 12.02
CA LEU A 172 -25.78 8.58 12.77
C LEU A 172 -27.18 8.14 13.23
N GLU A 173 -27.93 7.45 12.36
CA GLU A 173 -29.26 6.91 12.70
C GLU A 173 -29.17 5.77 13.72
N GLY A 174 -28.13 4.95 13.65
CA GLY A 174 -27.85 3.89 14.62
C GLY A 174 -27.42 4.42 16.00
N GLY A 175 -26.96 5.67 16.08
CA GLY A 175 -26.36 6.23 17.28
C GLY A 175 -25.04 5.57 17.67
N ASP A 176 -24.35 5.01 16.68
CA ASP A 176 -23.12 4.23 16.82
C ASP A 176 -21.87 5.12 16.64
N GLU A 177 -20.71 4.55 16.96
CA GLU A 177 -19.43 5.23 16.77
C GLU A 177 -18.87 4.98 15.35
N TRP A 178 -18.12 5.94 14.82
CA TRP A 178 -17.45 5.80 13.53
C TRP A 178 -16.47 4.61 13.50
N SER A 179 -15.90 4.25 14.65
CA SER A 179 -14.98 3.12 14.79
C SER A 179 -15.62 1.76 14.54
N GLU A 180 -16.95 1.66 14.57
CA GLU A 180 -17.70 0.43 14.27
C GLU A 180 -17.90 0.19 12.76
N ALA A 181 -17.48 1.14 11.92
CA ALA A 181 -17.58 1.05 10.47
C ALA A 181 -16.22 0.85 9.79
N ALA A 182 -16.21 0.05 8.72
CA ALA A 182 -15.07 -0.14 7.86
C ALA A 182 -15.44 -0.06 6.38
N VAL A 183 -14.52 0.50 5.58
CA VAL A 183 -14.58 0.48 4.11
C VAL A 183 -13.42 -0.34 3.59
N LEU A 184 -13.74 -1.36 2.82
CA LEU A 184 -12.79 -2.32 2.28
C LEU A 184 -12.65 -2.12 0.76
N TYR A 185 -11.40 -2.12 0.30
CA TYR A 185 -11.06 -2.02 -1.11
C TYR A 185 -9.99 -3.05 -1.50
N ARG A 186 -9.80 -3.30 -2.78
CA ARG A 186 -8.84 -4.29 -3.28
C ARG A 186 -7.40 -3.78 -3.28
N THR A 187 -7.18 -2.54 -3.69
CA THR A 187 -5.86 -1.90 -3.82
C THR A 187 -5.81 -0.57 -3.06
N ASN A 188 -4.61 -0.17 -2.64
CA ASN A 188 -4.43 1.10 -1.94
C ASN A 188 -4.75 2.33 -2.82
N ALA A 189 -4.61 2.23 -4.14
CA ALA A 189 -4.95 3.32 -5.05
C ALA A 189 -6.41 3.78 -4.90
N GLN A 190 -7.32 2.83 -4.64
CA GLN A 190 -8.74 3.13 -4.43
C GLN A 190 -9.02 3.96 -3.17
N SER A 191 -8.08 4.00 -2.21
CA SER A 191 -8.29 4.78 -0.98
C SER A 191 -8.50 6.26 -1.24
N LEU A 192 -7.83 6.82 -2.27
CA LEU A 192 -7.89 8.25 -2.57
C LEU A 192 -9.32 8.76 -2.79
N VAL A 193 -10.08 8.09 -3.66
CA VAL A 193 -11.45 8.50 -3.99
C VAL A 193 -12.36 8.36 -2.76
N VAL A 194 -12.15 7.30 -1.97
CA VAL A 194 -12.85 7.08 -0.70
C VAL A 194 -12.50 8.16 0.33
N GLU A 195 -11.22 8.47 0.50
CA GLU A 195 -10.74 9.52 1.40
C GLU A 195 -11.32 10.90 1.04
N GLU A 196 -11.35 11.25 -0.24
CA GLU A 196 -11.97 12.48 -0.71
C GLU A 196 -13.48 12.55 -0.38
N ALA A 197 -14.21 11.46 -0.59
CA ALA A 197 -15.63 11.41 -0.29
C ALA A 197 -15.90 11.55 1.23
N MET A 198 -15.09 10.89 2.07
CA MET A 198 -15.16 11.00 3.52
C MET A 198 -14.91 12.43 4.00
N ARG A 199 -13.86 13.09 3.48
CA ARG A 199 -13.51 14.47 3.84
C ARG A 199 -14.61 15.45 3.47
N ARG A 200 -15.15 15.37 2.25
CA ARG A 200 -16.26 16.26 1.82
C ARG A 200 -17.47 16.18 2.72
N ARG A 201 -17.70 15.04 3.38
CA ARG A 201 -18.84 14.81 4.29
C ARG A 201 -18.50 15.01 5.75
N GLY A 202 -17.26 15.37 6.06
CA GLY A 202 -16.79 15.55 7.44
C GLY A 202 -16.81 14.27 8.26
N ILE A 203 -16.61 13.09 7.61
CA ILE A 203 -16.54 11.79 8.26
C ILE A 203 -15.10 11.54 8.67
N PRO A 204 -14.80 11.36 9.97
CA PRO A 204 -13.45 11.05 10.41
C PRO A 204 -13.07 9.63 10.01
N TYR A 205 -11.88 9.45 9.47
CA TYR A 205 -11.38 8.15 9.05
C TYR A 205 -9.90 7.94 9.41
N ARG A 206 -9.47 6.68 9.36
CA ARG A 206 -8.06 6.29 9.45
C ARG A 206 -7.76 5.17 8.46
N ILE A 207 -6.54 5.12 7.96
CA ILE A 207 -6.06 4.02 7.11
C ILE A 207 -5.36 2.98 7.98
N TYR A 208 -5.85 1.74 7.94
CA TYR A 208 -5.33 0.65 8.75
C TYR A 208 -4.18 -0.08 8.04
N LYS A 209 -3.01 -0.13 8.67
CA LYS A 209 -1.78 -0.75 8.13
C LYS A 209 -1.36 -0.20 6.77
N GLY A 210 -1.75 1.01 6.45
CA GLY A 210 -1.39 1.73 5.24
C GLY A 210 -0.95 3.15 5.59
N ASN A 211 -0.31 3.79 4.64
CA ASN A 211 -0.11 5.23 4.66
C ASN A 211 -1.28 5.87 3.91
N SER A 212 -1.63 7.10 4.25
CA SER A 212 -2.50 7.90 3.38
C SER A 212 -1.95 7.87 1.95
N PHE A 213 -2.80 7.97 0.95
CA PHE A 213 -2.37 7.94 -0.45
C PHE A 213 -1.19 8.87 -0.71
N TYR A 214 -1.24 10.09 -0.15
CA TYR A 214 -0.18 11.07 -0.29
C TYR A 214 1.09 10.78 0.52
N ASP A 215 1.05 9.80 1.43
CA ASP A 215 2.20 9.36 2.22
C ASP A 215 3.06 8.32 1.52
N HIS A 216 2.57 7.71 0.45
CA HIS A 216 3.34 6.75 -0.32
C HIS A 216 4.62 7.37 -0.88
N LYS A 217 5.71 6.60 -0.86
CA LYS A 217 7.04 7.08 -1.25
C LYS A 217 7.05 7.65 -2.67
N GLU A 218 6.51 6.90 -3.62
CA GLU A 218 6.41 7.27 -5.03
C GLU A 218 5.62 8.56 -5.24
N ILE A 219 4.54 8.75 -4.50
CA ILE A 219 3.71 9.95 -4.54
C ILE A 219 4.48 11.15 -3.99
N LYS A 220 5.10 11.00 -2.80
CA LYS A 220 5.96 12.05 -2.23
C LYS A 220 7.11 12.42 -3.15
N ASP A 221 7.65 11.48 -3.90
CA ASP A 221 8.73 11.73 -4.85
C ASP A 221 8.22 12.55 -6.05
N VAL A 222 7.06 12.21 -6.64
CA VAL A 222 6.45 12.99 -7.72
C VAL A 222 6.03 14.38 -7.23
N LEU A 223 5.40 14.48 -6.07
CA LEU A 223 5.02 15.77 -5.46
C LEU A 223 6.24 16.65 -5.21
N ALA A 224 7.38 16.09 -4.79
CA ALA A 224 8.60 16.87 -4.61
C ALA A 224 9.14 17.43 -5.93
N TYR A 225 9.02 16.70 -7.06
CA TYR A 225 9.31 17.27 -8.39
C TYR A 225 8.36 18.41 -8.72
N ILE A 226 7.06 18.24 -8.49
CA ILE A 226 6.04 19.28 -8.75
C ILE A 226 6.33 20.51 -7.89
N ARG A 227 6.59 20.33 -6.59
CA ARG A 227 6.95 21.42 -5.67
C ARG A 227 8.16 22.20 -6.17
N LEU A 228 9.21 21.51 -6.61
CA LEU A 228 10.43 22.16 -7.08
C LEU A 228 10.25 22.85 -8.45
N VAL A 229 9.40 22.30 -9.32
CA VAL A 229 9.02 22.93 -10.60
C VAL A 229 8.24 24.23 -10.37
N ILE A 230 7.38 24.26 -9.34
CA ILE A 230 6.60 25.44 -8.95
C ILE A 230 7.48 26.45 -8.20
N ASN A 231 8.22 25.98 -7.20
CA ASN A 231 9.07 26.78 -6.33
C ASN A 231 10.48 26.20 -6.23
N PRO A 232 11.43 26.68 -7.03
CA PRO A 232 12.81 26.21 -6.98
C PRO A 232 13.51 26.45 -5.63
N LEU A 233 12.99 27.36 -4.78
CA LEU A 233 13.57 27.66 -3.46
C LEU A 233 13.20 26.64 -2.39
N ASP A 234 12.45 25.58 -2.73
CA ASP A 234 12.06 24.52 -1.80
C ASP A 234 13.22 23.54 -1.57
N ASP A 235 14.00 23.80 -0.54
CA ASP A 235 15.18 23.00 -0.17
C ASP A 235 14.82 21.58 0.25
N GLU A 236 13.64 21.34 0.82
CA GLU A 236 13.18 19.99 1.19
C GLU A 236 12.91 19.16 -0.05
N ALA A 237 12.16 19.72 -1.00
CA ALA A 237 11.89 19.08 -2.29
C ALA A 237 13.22 18.85 -3.05
N PHE A 238 14.12 19.84 -3.08
CA PHE A 238 15.43 19.70 -3.69
C PHE A 238 16.21 18.52 -3.12
N ARG A 239 16.37 18.44 -1.79
CA ARG A 239 17.11 17.35 -1.12
C ARG A 239 16.51 15.99 -1.44
N ARG A 240 15.18 15.90 -1.49
CA ARG A 240 14.48 14.64 -1.73
C ARG A 240 14.77 14.07 -3.11
N ILE A 241 14.79 14.91 -4.16
CA ILE A 241 14.78 14.44 -5.56
C ILE A 241 16.07 14.68 -6.33
N VAL A 242 17.01 15.46 -5.83
CA VAL A 242 18.24 15.78 -6.56
C VAL A 242 19.01 14.54 -7.03
N ASN A 243 18.99 13.46 -6.26
CA ASN A 243 19.57 12.16 -6.60
C ASN A 243 18.55 11.03 -6.71
N TYR A 244 17.29 11.34 -6.87
CA TYR A 244 16.26 10.32 -7.11
C TYR A 244 15.41 10.66 -8.33
N PRO A 245 15.40 9.76 -9.35
CA PRO A 245 16.21 8.55 -9.56
C PRO A 245 17.72 8.80 -9.55
N ALA A 246 18.51 7.76 -9.31
CA ALA A 246 19.96 7.88 -9.10
C ALA A 246 20.69 8.61 -10.24
N ARG A 247 21.36 9.73 -9.93
CA ARG A 247 22.12 10.59 -10.87
C ARG A 247 23.60 10.68 -10.52
N GLY A 248 24.09 9.86 -9.58
CA GLY A 248 25.46 9.93 -9.10
C GLY A 248 25.76 11.14 -8.20
N ILE A 249 24.71 11.79 -7.68
CA ILE A 249 24.78 12.91 -6.74
C ILE A 249 24.69 12.33 -5.33
N GLY A 250 25.83 11.94 -4.76
CA GLY A 250 25.87 11.33 -3.42
C GLY A 250 25.63 12.33 -2.30
N GLU A 251 25.32 11.79 -1.10
CA GLU A 251 25.05 12.54 0.14
C GLU A 251 26.11 13.62 0.44
N ALA A 252 27.38 13.27 0.25
CA ALA A 252 28.51 14.24 0.43
C ALA A 252 28.40 15.46 -0.50
N THR A 253 27.83 15.32 -1.71
CA THR A 253 27.60 16.43 -2.63
C THR A 253 26.44 17.28 -2.14
N VAL A 254 25.35 16.66 -1.73
CA VAL A 254 24.16 17.34 -1.19
C VAL A 254 24.54 18.13 0.07
N THR A 255 25.31 17.54 0.98
CA THR A 255 25.81 18.20 2.20
C THR A 255 26.67 19.43 1.88
N LYS A 256 27.52 19.34 0.85
CA LYS A 256 28.34 20.49 0.42
C LYS A 256 27.50 21.63 -0.15
N ILE A 257 26.51 21.31 -0.97
CA ILE A 257 25.55 22.29 -1.51
C ILE A 257 24.80 22.97 -0.35
N ALA A 258 24.33 22.20 0.62
CA ALA A 258 23.62 22.74 1.78
C ALA A 258 24.51 23.65 2.65
N ALA A 259 25.79 23.26 2.85
CA ALA A 259 26.75 24.09 3.58
C ALA A 259 27.03 25.39 2.86
N LEU A 260 27.19 25.36 1.53
CA LEU A 260 27.39 26.54 0.70
C LEU A 260 26.16 27.46 0.78
N ALA A 261 24.96 26.94 0.59
CA ALA A 261 23.70 27.66 0.71
C ALA A 261 23.59 28.36 2.07
N ALA A 262 23.83 27.62 3.15
CA ALA A 262 23.81 28.17 4.51
C ALA A 262 24.85 29.27 4.74
N SER A 263 26.06 29.14 4.19
CA SER A 263 27.15 30.16 4.32
C SER A 263 26.84 31.46 3.59
N GLU A 264 26.01 31.38 2.53
CA GLU A 264 25.63 32.54 1.71
C GLU A 264 24.25 33.10 2.07
N GLY A 265 23.52 32.44 2.97
CA GLY A 265 22.14 32.80 3.32
C GLY A 265 21.15 32.62 2.12
N LYS A 266 21.43 31.63 1.27
CA LYS A 266 20.66 31.30 0.04
C LYS A 266 20.00 29.94 0.17
N SER A 267 19.03 29.67 -0.72
CA SER A 267 18.51 28.32 -0.94
C SER A 267 19.56 27.43 -1.63
N MET A 268 19.36 26.12 -1.56
CA MET A 268 20.22 25.15 -2.24
C MET A 268 20.20 25.36 -3.77
N TRP A 269 19.05 25.72 -4.32
CA TRP A 269 18.91 26.04 -5.72
C TRP A 269 19.74 27.26 -6.13
N GLU A 270 19.63 28.38 -5.40
CA GLU A 270 20.41 29.59 -5.65
C GLU A 270 21.90 29.36 -5.53
N ALA A 271 22.33 28.54 -4.55
CA ALA A 271 23.73 28.17 -4.38
C ALA A 271 24.23 27.37 -5.60
N VAL A 272 23.44 26.42 -6.10
CA VAL A 272 23.76 25.65 -7.32
C VAL A 272 23.77 26.54 -8.56
N ASP A 273 22.78 27.45 -8.71
CA ASP A 273 22.77 28.41 -9.80
C ASP A 273 24.03 29.30 -9.83
N THR A 274 24.46 29.77 -8.67
CA THR A 274 25.72 30.52 -8.53
C THR A 274 26.93 29.69 -8.99
N LEU A 275 26.98 28.40 -8.60
CA LEU A 275 28.05 27.48 -9.02
C LEU A 275 28.03 27.19 -10.53
N LEU A 276 26.84 27.07 -11.12
CA LEU A 276 26.69 26.85 -12.57
C LEU A 276 27.11 28.07 -13.37
N ALA A 277 26.85 29.29 -12.86
CA ALA A 277 27.22 30.54 -13.51
C ALA A 277 28.77 30.78 -13.47
N GLN A 278 29.49 30.27 -12.48
CA GLN A 278 30.93 30.49 -12.28
C GLN A 278 31.70 29.19 -11.93
N PRO A 279 31.66 28.16 -12.80
CA PRO A 279 32.22 26.84 -12.45
C PRO A 279 33.77 26.79 -12.35
N GLU A 280 34.49 27.86 -12.74
CA GLU A 280 35.94 27.85 -12.86
C GLU A 280 36.71 28.30 -11.61
N ILE A 281 36.01 28.83 -10.59
CA ILE A 281 36.63 29.44 -9.42
C ILE A 281 37.30 28.41 -8.49
N ASP A 282 36.70 27.21 -8.35
CA ASP A 282 37.18 26.12 -7.50
C ASP A 282 36.97 24.75 -8.17
N PRO A 283 38.01 23.89 -8.27
CA PRO A 283 37.87 22.53 -8.82
C PRO A 283 36.77 21.69 -8.16
N ALA A 284 36.59 21.84 -6.83
CA ALA A 284 35.51 21.13 -6.10
C ALA A 284 34.12 21.61 -6.53
N ASN A 285 33.96 22.92 -6.72
CA ASN A 285 32.72 23.53 -7.17
C ASN A 285 32.40 23.16 -8.62
N ARG A 286 33.41 23.08 -9.49
CA ARG A 286 33.25 22.60 -10.87
C ARG A 286 32.73 21.16 -10.93
N LEU A 287 33.22 20.29 -10.04
CA LEU A 287 32.74 18.90 -9.97
C LEU A 287 31.28 18.82 -9.50
N ILE A 288 30.87 19.65 -8.54
CA ILE A 288 29.48 19.76 -8.08
C ILE A 288 28.60 20.25 -9.25
N ALA A 289 28.98 21.36 -9.88
CA ALA A 289 28.24 21.94 -11.02
C ALA A 289 28.02 20.91 -12.13
N LYS A 290 29.07 20.16 -12.51
CA LYS A 290 28.95 19.09 -13.51
C LYS A 290 27.95 17.98 -13.10
N LYS A 291 27.90 17.60 -11.82
CA LYS A 291 27.02 16.54 -11.35
C LYS A 291 25.55 16.96 -11.27
N VAL A 292 25.27 18.22 -10.93
CA VAL A 292 23.89 18.69 -10.74
C VAL A 292 23.34 19.42 -11.96
N GLY A 293 24.17 19.74 -12.95
CA GLY A 293 23.77 20.53 -14.13
C GLY A 293 22.59 19.94 -14.90
N ASP A 294 22.64 18.63 -15.18
CA ASP A 294 21.55 17.95 -15.91
C ASP A 294 20.25 17.97 -15.12
N PHE A 295 20.31 17.83 -13.79
CA PHE A 295 19.14 17.93 -12.92
C PHE A 295 18.54 19.35 -12.93
N VAL A 296 19.35 20.36 -12.79
CA VAL A 296 18.92 21.75 -12.83
C VAL A 296 18.30 22.09 -14.18
N GLN A 297 18.90 21.64 -15.28
CA GLN A 297 18.38 21.83 -16.61
C GLN A 297 17.00 21.17 -16.76
N LEU A 298 16.83 19.93 -16.27
CA LEU A 298 15.54 19.25 -16.29
C LEU A 298 14.45 20.06 -15.57
N ILE A 299 14.72 20.55 -14.36
CA ILE A 299 13.74 21.33 -13.59
C ILE A 299 13.40 22.64 -14.30
N ARG A 300 14.38 23.34 -14.88
CA ARG A 300 14.13 24.56 -15.67
C ARG A 300 13.24 24.32 -16.88
N GLU A 301 13.50 23.25 -17.62
CA GLU A 301 12.66 22.88 -18.78
C GLU A 301 11.24 22.53 -18.37
N LEU A 302 11.07 21.78 -17.28
CA LEU A 302 9.73 21.47 -16.74
C LEU A 302 9.02 22.71 -16.20
N SER A 303 9.76 23.67 -15.62
CA SER A 303 9.18 24.94 -15.18
C SER A 303 8.72 25.81 -16.35
N LEU A 304 9.43 25.78 -17.49
CA LEU A 304 8.98 26.46 -18.72
C LEU A 304 7.72 25.80 -19.31
N ALA A 305 7.63 24.48 -19.26
CA ALA A 305 6.48 23.75 -19.75
C ALA A 305 5.15 24.09 -19.02
N ARG A 306 5.21 24.70 -17.82
CA ARG A 306 4.01 25.16 -17.06
C ARG A 306 3.13 26.14 -17.84
N THR A 307 3.72 26.94 -18.72
CA THR A 307 3.01 27.95 -19.52
C THR A 307 2.46 27.39 -20.82
N GLU A 308 2.88 26.21 -21.24
CA GLU A 308 2.56 25.64 -22.53
C GLU A 308 1.62 24.43 -22.44
N LYS A 309 1.56 23.77 -21.28
CA LYS A 309 0.85 22.51 -21.09
C LYS A 309 -0.26 22.64 -20.07
N ASN A 310 -1.33 21.86 -20.28
CA ASN A 310 -2.38 21.74 -19.29
C ASN A 310 -1.90 20.93 -18.06
N LEU A 311 -2.69 20.96 -17.00
CA LEU A 311 -2.36 20.33 -15.71
C LEU A 311 -1.96 18.85 -15.82
N TYR A 312 -2.75 18.05 -16.54
CA TYR A 312 -2.50 16.60 -16.71
C TYR A 312 -1.24 16.35 -17.56
N GLU A 313 -1.11 17.02 -18.68
CA GLU A 313 0.05 16.88 -19.58
C GLU A 313 1.36 17.23 -18.87
N LEU A 314 1.35 18.30 -18.07
CA LEU A 314 2.51 18.70 -17.26
C LEU A 314 2.84 17.68 -16.20
N GLY A 315 1.85 17.16 -15.45
CA GLY A 315 2.03 16.12 -14.47
C GLY A 315 2.63 14.83 -15.06
N LEU A 316 2.10 14.40 -16.21
CA LEU A 316 2.60 13.24 -16.94
C LEU A 316 4.04 13.46 -17.43
N GLU A 317 4.35 14.65 -17.94
CA GLU A 317 5.73 14.99 -18.37
C GLU A 317 6.70 14.98 -17.19
N ILE A 318 6.32 15.57 -16.05
CA ILE A 318 7.12 15.55 -14.82
C ILE A 318 7.40 14.10 -14.39
N ALA A 319 6.37 13.26 -14.28
CA ALA A 319 6.52 11.86 -13.83
C ALA A 319 7.38 11.03 -14.82
N THR A 320 7.29 11.31 -16.11
CA THR A 320 8.04 10.59 -17.15
C THR A 320 9.48 11.08 -17.24
N ARG A 321 9.72 12.39 -17.40
CA ARG A 321 11.06 12.98 -17.62
C ARG A 321 11.92 12.96 -16.35
N SER A 322 11.31 12.96 -15.17
CA SER A 322 12.04 12.72 -13.91
C SER A 322 12.72 11.36 -13.88
N GLY A 323 12.18 10.39 -14.62
CA GLY A 323 12.63 9.00 -14.67
C GLY A 323 11.98 8.10 -13.58
N ILE A 324 11.08 8.62 -12.73
CA ILE A 324 10.43 7.85 -11.65
C ILE A 324 9.68 6.65 -12.23
N ILE A 325 8.84 6.86 -13.25
CA ILE A 325 8.12 5.76 -13.93
C ILE A 325 9.10 4.72 -14.47
N GLY A 326 10.24 5.16 -15.03
CA GLY A 326 11.28 4.27 -15.55
C GLY A 326 11.87 3.35 -14.49
N VAL A 327 12.10 3.84 -13.28
CA VAL A 327 12.63 3.04 -12.15
C VAL A 327 11.72 1.87 -11.83
N TYR A 328 10.41 2.11 -11.71
CA TYR A 328 9.45 1.07 -11.37
C TYR A 328 9.21 0.09 -12.53
N ARG A 329 9.27 0.53 -13.79
CA ARG A 329 9.16 -0.35 -14.97
C ARG A 329 10.37 -1.25 -15.16
N MET A 330 11.56 -0.83 -14.77
CA MET A 330 12.80 -1.61 -14.95
C MET A 330 12.96 -2.75 -13.94
N SER A 331 12.24 -2.73 -12.84
CA SER A 331 12.32 -3.74 -11.78
C SER A 331 10.92 -4.26 -11.42
N PRO A 332 10.31 -5.10 -12.26
CA PRO A 332 8.95 -5.56 -12.05
C PRO A 332 8.84 -6.41 -10.77
N SER A 333 8.06 -5.91 -9.82
CA SER A 333 7.68 -6.58 -8.58
C SER A 333 6.26 -6.17 -8.22
N PRO A 334 5.56 -6.87 -7.32
CA PRO A 334 4.25 -6.44 -6.85
C PRO A 334 4.25 -5.00 -6.32
N GLU A 335 5.30 -4.61 -5.60
CA GLU A 335 5.48 -3.26 -5.06
C GLU A 335 5.66 -2.23 -6.18
N SER A 336 6.45 -2.57 -7.21
CA SER A 336 6.64 -1.69 -8.38
C SER A 336 5.38 -1.52 -9.20
N THR A 337 4.56 -2.57 -9.31
CA THR A 337 3.24 -2.47 -9.96
C THR A 337 2.34 -1.54 -9.17
N SER A 338 2.23 -1.75 -7.85
CA SER A 338 1.43 -0.87 -6.99
C SER A 338 1.90 0.59 -7.02
N ALA A 339 3.21 0.83 -7.10
CA ALA A 339 3.76 2.18 -7.22
C ALA A 339 3.38 2.85 -8.56
N LEU A 340 3.35 2.08 -9.67
CA LEU A 340 2.89 2.59 -10.97
C LEU A 340 1.40 2.91 -10.94
N ASP A 341 0.58 2.03 -10.37
CA ASP A 341 -0.86 2.24 -10.19
C ASP A 341 -1.12 3.51 -9.34
N ASN A 342 -0.37 3.72 -8.27
CA ASN A 342 -0.47 4.93 -7.45
C ASN A 342 -0.08 6.20 -8.24
N ILE A 343 0.99 6.14 -9.06
CA ILE A 343 1.39 7.30 -9.90
C ILE A 343 0.30 7.59 -10.94
N GLU A 344 -0.28 6.57 -11.56
CA GLU A 344 -1.37 6.72 -12.52
C GLU A 344 -2.59 7.36 -11.85
N GLU A 345 -2.94 6.91 -10.65
CA GLU A 345 -4.03 7.48 -9.87
C GLU A 345 -3.78 8.96 -9.51
N LEU A 346 -2.53 9.32 -9.13
CA LEU A 346 -2.17 10.72 -8.92
C LEU A 346 -2.40 11.57 -10.18
N LEU A 347 -2.04 11.06 -11.34
CA LEU A 347 -2.27 11.74 -12.62
C LEU A 347 -3.77 11.86 -12.96
N ASN A 348 -4.56 10.83 -12.62
CA ASN A 348 -6.01 10.88 -12.77
C ASN A 348 -6.64 11.99 -11.94
N THR A 349 -6.14 12.27 -10.72
CA THR A 349 -6.63 13.40 -9.92
C THR A 349 -6.38 14.74 -10.60
N MET A 350 -5.26 14.91 -11.29
CA MET A 350 -4.97 16.12 -12.06
C MET A 350 -5.95 16.28 -13.23
N GLN A 351 -6.25 15.18 -13.93
CA GLN A 351 -7.21 15.16 -15.02
C GLN A 351 -8.60 15.56 -14.53
N LEU A 352 -9.05 14.95 -13.43
CA LEU A 352 -10.36 15.24 -12.83
C LEU A 352 -10.45 16.69 -12.34
N PHE A 353 -9.41 17.21 -11.71
CA PHE A 353 -9.37 18.61 -11.27
C PHE A 353 -9.50 19.57 -12.45
N LYS A 354 -8.81 19.26 -13.57
CA LYS A 354 -8.94 20.00 -14.82
C LYS A 354 -10.37 19.95 -15.38
N GLU A 355 -10.96 18.76 -15.47
CA GLU A 355 -12.32 18.58 -16.01
C GLU A 355 -13.39 19.32 -15.19
N GLN A 356 -13.23 19.35 -13.87
CA GLN A 356 -14.10 20.13 -12.98
C GLN A 356 -13.98 21.63 -13.25
N ARG A 357 -12.74 22.14 -13.36
CA ARG A 357 -12.50 23.55 -13.68
C ARG A 357 -13.07 23.91 -15.05
N ASP A 358 -12.89 23.04 -16.04
CA ASP A 358 -13.45 23.22 -17.38
C ASP A 358 -14.99 23.25 -17.39
N ALA A 359 -15.62 22.45 -16.51
CA ALA A 359 -17.06 22.45 -16.32
C ALA A 359 -17.55 23.76 -15.67
N GLN A 360 -16.86 24.23 -14.62
CA GLN A 360 -17.16 25.50 -13.96
C GLN A 360 -17.03 26.69 -14.92
N LEU A 361 -15.97 26.69 -15.76
CA LEU A 361 -15.79 27.69 -16.81
C LEU A 361 -16.96 27.71 -17.82
N ARG A 362 -17.38 26.53 -18.28
CA ARG A 362 -18.52 26.41 -19.22
C ARG A 362 -19.84 26.85 -18.61
N ASN A 363 -20.02 26.66 -17.32
CA ASN A 363 -21.25 27.02 -16.60
C ASN A 363 -21.25 28.47 -16.13
N GLY A 364 -20.13 29.21 -16.26
CA GLY A 364 -20.00 30.57 -15.74
C GLY A 364 -20.04 30.68 -14.22
N GLU A 365 -19.58 29.67 -13.54
CA GLU A 365 -19.60 29.54 -12.07
C GLU A 365 -18.31 30.08 -11.40
N LEU A 366 -17.35 30.52 -12.20
CA LEU A 366 -16.07 31.05 -11.73
C LEU A 366 -16.12 32.55 -11.47
N ASP A 367 -15.37 32.98 -10.45
CA ASP A 367 -15.19 34.39 -10.13
C ASP A 367 -14.36 35.13 -11.19
N GLU A 368 -14.52 36.50 -11.28
CA GLU A 368 -13.72 37.31 -12.16
C GLU A 368 -12.21 37.18 -11.88
N GLY A 369 -11.47 36.58 -12.83
CA GLY A 369 -10.02 36.38 -12.75
C GLY A 369 -9.59 34.93 -12.58
N GLU A 370 -10.51 34.01 -12.37
CA GLU A 370 -10.22 32.59 -12.39
C GLU A 370 -10.20 32.03 -13.81
N GLY A 371 -9.16 31.23 -14.11
CA GLY A 371 -8.92 30.66 -15.43
C GLY A 371 -8.89 29.15 -15.46
N GLU A 372 -8.14 28.58 -16.38
CA GLU A 372 -7.88 27.14 -16.50
C GLU A 372 -7.18 26.61 -15.24
N ALA A 373 -7.41 25.32 -14.96
CA ALA A 373 -6.78 24.63 -13.82
C ALA A 373 -5.25 24.66 -13.93
N THR A 374 -4.58 25.15 -12.89
CA THR A 374 -3.13 25.21 -12.82
C THR A 374 -2.57 24.14 -11.88
N ILE A 375 -1.30 23.77 -12.09
CA ILE A 375 -0.61 22.81 -11.19
C ILE A 375 -0.41 23.39 -9.79
N ASP A 376 -0.31 24.71 -9.67
CA ASP A 376 -0.19 25.42 -8.40
C ASP A 376 -1.46 25.27 -7.56
N GLU A 377 -2.63 25.52 -8.17
CA GLU A 377 -3.93 25.36 -7.50
C GLU A 377 -4.20 23.91 -7.11
N TRP A 378 -3.89 22.97 -8.01
CA TRP A 378 -4.02 21.56 -7.71
C TRP A 378 -3.11 21.15 -6.54
N LEU A 379 -1.84 21.58 -6.52
CA LEU A 379 -0.91 21.28 -5.43
C LEU A 379 -1.38 21.90 -4.12
N GLN A 380 -1.89 23.14 -4.11
CA GLN A 380 -2.46 23.75 -2.90
C GLN A 380 -3.62 22.92 -2.36
N ASN A 381 -4.49 22.44 -3.23
CA ASN A 381 -5.59 21.56 -2.82
C ASN A 381 -5.06 20.25 -2.19
N VAL A 382 -4.06 19.61 -2.82
CA VAL A 382 -3.40 18.41 -2.25
C VAL A 382 -2.77 18.68 -0.90
N MET A 383 -2.07 19.81 -0.73
CA MET A 383 -1.41 20.17 0.52
C MET A 383 -2.42 20.44 1.66
N LEU A 384 -3.55 21.07 1.36
CA LEU A 384 -4.64 21.24 2.33
C LEU A 384 -5.23 19.90 2.76
N LEU A 385 -5.33 18.94 1.84
CA LEU A 385 -5.83 17.59 2.12
C LEU A 385 -4.88 16.81 3.04
N THR A 386 -3.58 16.90 2.83
CA THR A 386 -2.56 16.21 3.66
C THR A 386 -2.40 16.79 5.06
N ASP A 387 -2.66 18.07 5.27
CA ASP A 387 -2.60 18.67 6.60
C ASP A 387 -3.81 18.29 7.48
N MET A 388 -4.95 17.94 6.88
CA MET A 388 -6.14 17.44 7.59
C MET A 388 -5.98 15.98 8.06
N ASP A 389 -5.06 15.20 7.47
CA ASP A 389 -4.83 13.79 7.77
C ASP A 389 -3.88 13.56 8.98
N LYS A 390 -3.42 14.61 9.67
CA LYS A 390 -2.58 14.46 10.86
C LYS A 390 -3.40 13.87 12.00
N ASP A 391 -3.22 12.57 12.20
CA ASP A 391 -3.89 11.78 13.24
C ASP A 391 -3.58 12.29 14.65
N ASP A 392 -4.64 12.57 15.42
CA ASP A 392 -4.55 12.61 16.86
C ASP A 392 -4.56 11.16 17.41
N PRO A 393 -3.48 10.69 18.06
CA PRO A 393 -3.41 9.32 18.58
C PRO A 393 -4.49 9.00 19.62
N ASP A 394 -5.10 10.01 20.22
CA ASP A 394 -6.14 9.85 21.24
C ASP A 394 -7.57 9.78 20.65
N ASP A 395 -7.76 10.18 19.40
CA ASP A 395 -9.05 10.09 18.70
C ASP A 395 -9.20 8.75 17.99
N ARG A 396 -9.82 7.78 18.67
CA ARG A 396 -10.06 6.43 18.18
C ARG A 396 -11.39 6.25 17.43
N ASN A 397 -12.29 7.23 17.50
CA ASN A 397 -13.60 7.15 16.88
C ASN A 397 -13.56 7.58 15.42
N LYS A 398 -12.99 6.73 14.57
CA LYS A 398 -12.78 6.95 13.12
C LYS A 398 -13.16 5.72 12.32
N VAL A 399 -13.76 5.92 11.14
CA VAL A 399 -14.02 4.85 10.17
C VAL A 399 -12.69 4.25 9.72
N THR A 400 -12.61 2.94 9.65
CA THR A 400 -11.39 2.26 9.25
C THR A 400 -11.40 1.95 7.75
N LEU A 401 -10.47 2.54 7.01
CA LEU A 401 -10.24 2.28 5.59
C LEU A 401 -9.11 1.26 5.46
N MET A 402 -9.30 0.18 4.69
CA MET A 402 -8.28 -0.86 4.54
C MET A 402 -8.49 -1.73 3.31
N THR A 403 -7.45 -2.44 2.90
CA THR A 403 -7.61 -3.47 1.89
C THR A 403 -8.34 -4.70 2.46
N VAL A 404 -9.06 -5.45 1.61
CA VAL A 404 -9.72 -6.72 2.00
C VAL A 404 -8.72 -7.68 2.67
N HIS A 405 -7.45 -7.72 2.22
CA HIS A 405 -6.42 -8.53 2.84
C HIS A 405 -6.08 -8.11 4.28
N ALA A 406 -6.04 -6.80 4.53
CA ALA A 406 -5.75 -6.27 5.86
C ALA A 406 -6.91 -6.49 6.84
N ALA A 407 -8.12 -6.69 6.33
CA ALA A 407 -9.33 -6.93 7.11
C ALA A 407 -9.38 -8.35 7.71
N LYS A 408 -8.57 -9.29 7.21
CA LYS A 408 -8.52 -10.65 7.75
C LYS A 408 -8.24 -10.63 9.26
N GLY A 409 -9.10 -11.30 10.05
CA GLY A 409 -9.01 -11.36 11.50
C GLY A 409 -9.66 -10.19 12.25
N LEU A 410 -10.15 -9.17 11.53
CA LEU A 410 -10.89 -8.05 12.11
C LEU A 410 -12.40 -8.25 11.97
N GLU A 411 -13.16 -7.46 12.75
CA GLU A 411 -14.62 -7.46 12.70
C GLU A 411 -15.16 -6.04 12.93
N PHE A 412 -16.23 -5.69 12.22
CA PHE A 412 -16.88 -4.41 12.27
C PHE A 412 -18.40 -4.59 12.19
N LYS A 413 -19.15 -3.68 12.82
CA LYS A 413 -20.60 -3.70 12.77
C LYS A 413 -21.12 -3.36 11.36
N TYR A 414 -20.50 -2.38 10.71
CA TYR A 414 -20.84 -1.92 9.37
C TYR A 414 -19.67 -2.11 8.44
N VAL A 415 -19.87 -2.85 7.34
CA VAL A 415 -18.83 -3.14 6.36
C VAL A 415 -19.28 -2.73 4.97
N TYR A 416 -18.52 -1.87 4.33
CA TYR A 416 -18.68 -1.44 2.96
C TYR A 416 -17.54 -2.03 2.11
N ILE A 417 -17.87 -2.64 0.97
CA ILE A 417 -16.89 -3.16 0.02
C ILE A 417 -17.06 -2.39 -1.27
N VAL A 418 -16.03 -1.68 -1.69
CA VAL A 418 -16.03 -0.84 -2.89
C VAL A 418 -15.14 -1.41 -3.98
N GLY A 419 -15.38 -1.00 -5.24
CA GLY A 419 -14.62 -1.45 -6.39
C GLY A 419 -14.85 -2.91 -6.75
N MET A 420 -16.08 -3.42 -6.55
CA MET A 420 -16.50 -4.79 -6.94
C MET A 420 -16.85 -4.84 -8.43
N GLU A 421 -15.81 -4.69 -9.28
CA GLU A 421 -15.96 -4.66 -10.73
C GLU A 421 -14.91 -5.53 -11.44
N ASP A 422 -15.19 -5.90 -12.68
CA ASP A 422 -14.28 -6.70 -13.50
C ASP A 422 -12.92 -6.00 -13.68
N ASP A 423 -11.86 -6.79 -13.76
CA ASP A 423 -10.46 -6.38 -13.87
C ASP A 423 -9.84 -5.70 -12.63
N LEU A 424 -10.67 -5.34 -11.64
CA LEU A 424 -10.22 -4.75 -10.38
C LEU A 424 -10.41 -5.72 -9.21
N PHE A 425 -11.65 -6.21 -9.01
CA PHE A 425 -11.98 -7.18 -7.98
C PHE A 425 -13.06 -8.15 -8.46
N PRO A 426 -12.68 -9.28 -9.08
CA PRO A 426 -11.32 -9.85 -9.20
C PRO A 426 -10.43 -9.13 -10.20
N SER A 427 -9.12 -9.13 -9.95
CA SER A 427 -8.14 -8.59 -10.89
C SER A 427 -7.99 -9.50 -12.13
N GLN A 428 -7.66 -8.93 -13.29
CA GLN A 428 -7.44 -9.69 -14.52
C GLN A 428 -6.46 -10.85 -14.33
N ARG A 429 -5.39 -10.66 -13.56
CA ARG A 429 -4.42 -11.73 -13.25
C ARG A 429 -5.04 -12.89 -12.47
N ALA A 430 -5.99 -12.61 -11.58
CA ALA A 430 -6.67 -13.66 -10.82
C ALA A 430 -7.58 -14.48 -11.73
N VAL A 431 -8.22 -13.86 -12.71
CA VAL A 431 -9.11 -14.54 -13.69
C VAL A 431 -8.31 -15.37 -14.70
N GLU A 432 -7.12 -14.90 -15.11
CA GLU A 432 -6.26 -15.58 -16.10
C GLU A 432 -5.37 -16.67 -15.49
N SER A 433 -5.20 -16.71 -14.15
CA SER A 433 -4.40 -17.73 -13.49
C SER A 433 -5.19 -19.05 -13.39
N MET A 434 -4.53 -20.20 -13.59
CA MET A 434 -5.15 -21.51 -13.37
C MET A 434 -5.52 -21.77 -11.89
N GLU A 435 -5.08 -20.91 -10.99
CA GLU A 435 -5.31 -20.97 -9.54
C GLU A 435 -6.30 -19.89 -9.06
N GLY A 436 -6.80 -19.06 -9.97
CA GLY A 436 -7.71 -17.93 -9.72
C GLY A 436 -9.18 -18.31 -9.61
#